data_c3e5a9aa72192c44b6212763d55dfc5c
#
_entry.id   c3e5a9aa72192c44b6212763d55dfc5c
#
_cell.length_a   1.000
_cell.length_b   1.000
_cell.length_c   1.000
_cell.angle_alpha   90.00
_cell.angle_beta   90.00
_cell.angle_gamma   90.00
#
_symmetry.space_group_name_H-M   'P 1'
#
loop_
_entity.id
_entity.type
_entity.pdbx_description
1 polymer ?
#
loop_
_entity_poly.entity_id
_entity_poly.type
_entity_poly.pdbx_seq_one_letter_code
_entity_poly.pdbx_strand_id
1 'polypeptide(L)'
;PRCSEIYIAPGNGGTAELGTNIKSLNIEDGNAVLDFVRQNDVELVVIGPEAPLVKGVADVLREAGIAVFGPDAQGAQLEGSKTYSKEFMEANGIPTARYKSFTNKEEALAYCDELGAPLVVKADGLAAGKGVIVAETLDAARAGVEACFSGEFGSAGNTVVVEEMLTGPECSLLAFVTNGKAFCMAPAQDHKRAYDGDLGPNTGGMGVYSPVPIVTDEEMAEMVHIMEVAAAATAKEPFEHDYRGVLYG
;
A
#
# COMPACT_ATOMS: atom_id res chain seq x y z
N PRO A 1 16.63 25.80 -9.70
CA PRO A 1 16.32 24.41 -9.30
C PRO A 1 17.55 23.76 -8.71
N ARG A 2 17.37 22.87 -7.72
CA ARG A 2 18.48 22.13 -7.11
C ARG A 2 18.78 20.82 -7.88
N CYS A 3 17.96 20.49 -8.88
CA CYS A 3 18.09 19.32 -9.72
C CYS A 3 18.41 19.77 -11.14
N SER A 4 19.47 19.26 -11.74
CA SER A 4 19.89 19.56 -13.10
C SER A 4 19.32 18.59 -14.13
N GLU A 5 19.17 17.33 -13.75
CA GLU A 5 18.68 16.26 -14.60
C GLU A 5 17.68 15.38 -13.87
N ILE A 6 16.65 14.92 -14.57
CA ILE A 6 15.62 14.02 -14.06
C ILE A 6 15.51 12.83 -15.01
N TYR A 7 15.71 11.64 -14.49
CA TYR A 7 15.47 10.37 -15.16
C TYR A 7 14.21 9.71 -14.59
N ILE A 8 13.33 9.21 -15.46
CA ILE A 8 12.05 8.65 -15.05
C ILE A 8 11.87 7.26 -15.66
N ALA A 9 11.75 6.23 -14.87
CA ALA A 9 11.62 4.86 -15.33
C ALA A 9 10.29 4.23 -14.86
N PRO A 10 9.49 3.68 -15.77
CA PRO A 10 9.68 3.68 -17.23
C PRO A 10 9.32 5.02 -17.88
N GLY A 11 8.60 5.92 -17.18
CA GLY A 11 8.07 7.17 -17.69
C GLY A 11 6.87 7.00 -18.64
N ASN A 12 6.30 8.12 -19.04
CA ASN A 12 5.15 8.22 -19.93
C ASN A 12 5.21 9.51 -20.78
N GLY A 13 4.13 9.82 -21.52
CA GLY A 13 4.09 11.02 -22.36
C GLY A 13 4.20 12.33 -21.57
N GLY A 14 3.56 12.43 -20.41
CA GLY A 14 3.63 13.62 -19.55
C GLY A 14 5.00 13.80 -18.91
N THR A 15 5.61 12.71 -18.43
CA THR A 15 6.93 12.78 -17.80
C THR A 15 8.05 13.10 -18.80
N ALA A 16 7.84 12.86 -20.09
CA ALA A 16 8.79 13.23 -21.14
C ALA A 16 8.97 14.75 -21.28
N GLU A 17 8.05 15.55 -20.76
CA GLU A 17 8.16 17.01 -20.72
C GLU A 17 9.00 17.50 -19.53
N LEU A 18 9.21 16.66 -18.52
CA LEU A 18 9.88 16.98 -17.27
C LEU A 18 11.30 16.42 -17.17
N GLY A 19 11.58 15.34 -17.89
CA GLY A 19 12.87 14.66 -17.83
C GLY A 19 13.01 13.56 -18.89
N THR A 20 14.05 12.75 -18.74
CA THR A 20 14.37 11.66 -19.67
C THR A 20 13.72 10.36 -19.24
N ASN A 21 12.82 9.81 -20.06
CA ASN A 21 12.18 8.53 -19.83
C ASN A 21 13.12 7.35 -20.16
N ILE A 22 13.27 6.42 -19.23
CA ILE A 22 14.13 5.22 -19.38
C ILE A 22 13.24 3.97 -19.45
N LYS A 23 12.69 3.72 -20.64
CA LYS A 23 11.70 2.64 -20.87
C LYS A 23 12.26 1.21 -20.74
N SER A 24 13.56 1.05 -20.95
CA SER A 24 14.22 -0.26 -20.93
C SER A 24 14.70 -0.71 -19.55
N LEU A 25 14.65 0.17 -18.54
CA LEU A 25 15.12 -0.16 -17.20
C LEU A 25 14.09 -1.05 -16.47
N ASN A 26 14.55 -2.22 -16.02
CA ASN A 26 13.76 -3.04 -15.11
C ASN A 26 13.82 -2.43 -13.70
N ILE A 27 12.77 -1.73 -13.32
CA ILE A 27 12.70 -1.02 -12.03
C ILE A 27 12.53 -1.94 -10.81
N GLU A 28 12.25 -3.23 -11.02
CA GLU A 28 12.15 -4.24 -9.96
C GLU A 28 13.47 -5.01 -9.74
N ASP A 29 14.49 -4.73 -10.55
CA ASP A 29 15.85 -5.30 -10.40
C ASP A 29 16.78 -4.26 -9.78
N GLY A 30 17.08 -4.42 -8.48
CA GLY A 30 17.92 -3.49 -7.73
C GLY A 30 19.32 -3.33 -8.33
N ASN A 31 19.91 -4.39 -8.91
CA ASN A 31 21.22 -4.30 -9.55
C ASN A 31 21.16 -3.52 -10.86
N ALA A 32 20.13 -3.76 -11.68
CA ALA A 32 19.92 -2.99 -12.91
C ALA A 32 19.73 -1.50 -12.63
N VAL A 33 18.96 -1.17 -11.57
CA VAL A 33 18.77 0.22 -11.13
C VAL A 33 20.08 0.81 -10.61
N LEU A 34 20.85 0.08 -9.80
CA LEU A 34 22.14 0.53 -9.28
C LEU A 34 23.16 0.81 -10.40
N ASP A 35 23.22 -0.06 -11.40
CA ASP A 35 24.11 0.13 -12.55
C ASP A 35 23.73 1.40 -13.33
N PHE A 36 22.43 1.63 -13.55
CA PHE A 36 21.94 2.86 -14.17
C PHE A 36 22.30 4.11 -13.36
N VAL A 37 22.09 4.07 -12.05
CA VAL A 37 22.40 5.16 -11.12
C VAL A 37 23.88 5.54 -11.19
N ARG A 38 24.78 4.56 -11.16
CA ARG A 38 26.23 4.77 -11.24
C ARG A 38 26.68 5.30 -12.62
N GLN A 39 26.10 4.81 -13.71
CA GLN A 39 26.44 5.25 -15.07
C GLN A 39 26.03 6.68 -15.37
N ASN A 40 25.03 7.20 -14.67
CA ASN A 40 24.46 8.53 -14.90
C ASN A 40 24.66 9.49 -13.72
N ASP A 41 25.52 9.16 -12.74
CA ASP A 41 25.85 9.97 -11.57
C ASP A 41 24.58 10.47 -10.83
N VAL A 42 23.55 9.61 -10.67
CA VAL A 42 22.31 9.96 -9.99
C VAL A 42 22.56 10.07 -8.48
N GLU A 43 22.25 11.22 -7.88
CA GLU A 43 22.49 11.49 -6.46
C GLU A 43 21.33 11.06 -5.55
N LEU A 44 20.09 11.03 -6.06
CA LEU A 44 18.89 10.67 -5.31
C LEU A 44 17.96 9.83 -6.16
N VAL A 45 17.51 8.71 -5.61
CA VAL A 45 16.48 7.87 -6.21
C VAL A 45 15.18 8.00 -5.40
N VAL A 46 14.07 8.27 -6.08
CA VAL A 46 12.73 8.27 -5.50
C VAL A 46 11.96 7.08 -6.06
N ILE A 47 11.53 6.16 -5.20
CA ILE A 47 10.77 4.98 -5.58
C ILE A 47 9.32 5.19 -5.17
N GLY A 48 8.44 5.41 -6.15
CA GLY A 48 7.02 5.66 -5.94
C GLY A 48 6.17 4.39 -5.87
N PRO A 49 6.31 3.42 -6.81
CA PRO A 49 5.48 2.22 -6.82
C PRO A 49 5.92 1.17 -5.78
N GLU A 50 4.97 0.37 -5.30
CA GLU A 50 5.16 -0.63 -4.25
C GLU A 50 6.04 -1.81 -4.70
N ALA A 51 5.87 -2.29 -5.93
CA ALA A 51 6.53 -3.50 -6.40
C ALA A 51 8.08 -3.45 -6.32
N PRO A 52 8.76 -2.39 -6.77
CA PRO A 52 10.21 -2.26 -6.57
C PRO A 52 10.63 -2.20 -5.10
N LEU A 53 9.81 -1.57 -4.23
CA LEU A 53 10.09 -1.49 -2.80
C LEU A 53 10.02 -2.86 -2.15
N VAL A 54 8.97 -3.62 -2.41
CA VAL A 54 8.80 -5.01 -1.92
C VAL A 54 9.91 -5.92 -2.44
N LYS A 55 10.46 -5.65 -3.63
CA LYS A 55 11.61 -6.36 -4.21
C LYS A 55 12.97 -5.96 -3.63
N GLY A 56 13.01 -4.98 -2.71
CA GLY A 56 14.23 -4.57 -2.04
C GLY A 56 15.16 -3.68 -2.87
N VAL A 57 14.64 -3.01 -3.89
CA VAL A 57 15.43 -2.09 -4.71
C VAL A 57 16.03 -0.96 -3.86
N ALA A 58 15.27 -0.45 -2.88
CA ALA A 58 15.76 0.57 -1.95
C ALA A 58 16.93 0.06 -1.10
N ASP A 59 16.89 -1.21 -0.69
CA ASP A 59 17.94 -1.83 0.13
C ASP A 59 19.25 -1.91 -0.65
N VAL A 60 19.21 -2.46 -1.87
CA VAL A 60 20.38 -2.57 -2.75
C VAL A 60 21.05 -1.20 -2.99
N LEU A 61 20.25 -0.17 -3.21
CA LEU A 61 20.76 1.18 -3.45
C LEU A 61 21.38 1.78 -2.18
N ARG A 62 20.74 1.62 -1.01
CA ARG A 62 21.26 2.11 0.27
C ARG A 62 22.55 1.41 0.68
N GLU A 63 22.65 0.09 0.50
CA GLU A 63 23.88 -0.67 0.73
C GLU A 63 25.02 -0.15 -0.14
N ALA A 64 24.72 0.32 -1.34
CA ALA A 64 25.69 0.93 -2.24
C ALA A 64 25.99 2.41 -1.93
N GLY A 65 25.39 2.99 -0.88
CA GLY A 65 25.60 4.39 -0.46
C GLY A 65 24.80 5.41 -1.26
N ILE A 66 23.82 4.99 -2.05
CA ILE A 66 22.96 5.90 -2.81
C ILE A 66 21.84 6.43 -1.90
N ALA A 67 21.57 7.72 -1.97
CA ALA A 67 20.42 8.32 -1.28
C ALA A 67 19.10 7.83 -1.93
N VAL A 68 18.18 7.28 -1.10
CA VAL A 68 16.91 6.74 -1.57
C VAL A 68 15.75 7.29 -0.72
N PHE A 69 14.71 7.77 -1.39
CA PHE A 69 13.41 8.02 -0.81
C PHE A 69 12.45 6.89 -1.19
N GLY A 70 11.98 6.16 -0.20
CA GLY A 70 11.14 4.96 -0.25
C GLY A 70 11.51 4.04 0.92
N PRO A 71 10.59 3.27 1.51
CA PRO A 71 10.91 2.32 2.57
C PRO A 71 11.82 1.19 2.08
N ASP A 72 12.43 0.47 3.00
CA ASP A 72 13.10 -0.81 2.74
C ASP A 72 12.08 -1.92 2.42
N ALA A 73 12.56 -3.10 2.05
CA ALA A 73 11.69 -4.22 1.69
C ALA A 73 10.78 -4.65 2.84
N GLN A 74 11.24 -4.55 4.08
CA GLN A 74 10.45 -4.89 5.26
C GLN A 74 9.37 -3.84 5.49
N GLY A 75 9.70 -2.55 5.46
CA GLY A 75 8.73 -1.46 5.56
C GLY A 75 7.69 -1.47 4.45
N ALA A 76 8.10 -1.87 3.25
CA ALA A 76 7.20 -2.02 2.11
C ALA A 76 6.16 -3.14 2.30
N GLN A 77 6.34 -4.07 3.26
CA GLN A 77 5.33 -5.08 3.58
C GLN A 77 4.05 -4.49 4.18
N LEU A 78 4.09 -3.28 4.72
CA LEU A 78 2.87 -2.59 5.18
C LEU A 78 1.83 -2.42 4.05
N GLU A 79 2.28 -2.35 2.81
CA GLU A 79 1.42 -2.38 1.61
C GLU A 79 1.49 -3.73 0.88
N GLY A 80 2.65 -4.36 0.88
CA GLY A 80 2.94 -5.60 0.15
C GLY A 80 2.22 -6.84 0.68
N SER A 81 1.86 -6.86 1.96
CA SER A 81 1.14 -7.96 2.63
C SER A 81 0.06 -7.40 3.55
N LYS A 82 -1.18 -7.74 3.28
CA LYS A 82 -2.32 -7.34 4.10
C LYS A 82 -2.29 -8.00 5.48
N THR A 83 -1.84 -9.25 5.54
CA THR A 83 -1.62 -9.98 6.80
C THR A 83 -0.60 -9.25 7.66
N TYR A 84 0.57 -8.90 7.10
CA TYR A 84 1.59 -8.15 7.83
C TYR A 84 1.06 -6.79 8.32
N SER A 85 0.35 -6.05 7.47
CA SER A 85 -0.26 -4.77 7.84
C SER A 85 -1.26 -4.92 8.99
N LYS A 86 -2.10 -5.95 8.95
CA LYS A 86 -3.09 -6.23 10.02
C LYS A 86 -2.41 -6.60 11.33
N GLU A 87 -1.42 -7.49 11.30
CA GLU A 87 -0.63 -7.87 12.47
C GLU A 87 0.12 -6.68 13.08
N PHE A 88 0.68 -5.81 12.22
CA PHE A 88 1.31 -4.57 12.63
C PHE A 88 0.31 -3.63 13.33
N MET A 89 -0.87 -3.43 12.77
CA MET A 89 -1.90 -2.57 13.36
C MET A 89 -2.38 -3.14 14.71
N GLU A 90 -2.66 -4.42 14.77
CA GLU A 90 -3.11 -5.10 16.01
C GLU A 90 -2.06 -5.01 17.11
N ALA A 91 -0.78 -5.31 16.80
CA ALA A 91 0.32 -5.25 17.74
C ALA A 91 0.58 -3.86 18.33
N ASN A 92 0.21 -2.80 17.59
CA ASN A 92 0.43 -1.41 17.98
C ASN A 92 -0.84 -0.69 18.40
N GLY A 93 -1.98 -1.39 18.55
CA GLY A 93 -3.25 -0.81 18.97
C GLY A 93 -3.85 0.17 17.96
N ILE A 94 -3.48 0.06 16.69
CA ILE A 94 -4.03 0.87 15.59
C ILE A 94 -5.38 0.27 15.21
N PRO A 95 -6.46 1.08 15.17
CA PRO A 95 -7.79 0.60 14.80
C PRO A 95 -7.81 -0.03 13.40
N THR A 96 -8.42 -1.18 13.28
CA THR A 96 -8.61 -1.87 11.99
C THR A 96 -9.84 -2.77 12.07
N ALA A 97 -10.39 -3.15 10.91
CA ALA A 97 -11.47 -4.10 10.82
C ALA A 97 -11.08 -5.45 11.47
N ARG A 98 -12.00 -6.10 12.17
CA ARG A 98 -11.82 -7.45 12.70
C ARG A 98 -11.55 -8.41 11.53
N TYR A 99 -10.48 -9.19 11.64
CA TYR A 99 -9.98 -10.02 10.55
C TYR A 99 -9.43 -11.35 11.03
N LYS A 100 -9.23 -12.27 10.09
CA LYS A 100 -8.33 -13.42 10.20
C LYS A 100 -7.68 -13.70 8.85
N SER A 101 -6.45 -14.21 8.89
CA SER A 101 -5.68 -14.63 7.70
C SER A 101 -5.64 -16.15 7.60
N PHE A 102 -5.72 -16.68 6.38
CA PHE A 102 -5.83 -18.10 6.12
C PHE A 102 -4.94 -18.52 4.95
N THR A 103 -4.22 -19.63 5.13
CA THR A 103 -3.52 -20.35 4.05
C THR A 103 -4.27 -21.63 3.65
N ASN A 104 -5.37 -21.94 4.33
CA ASN A 104 -6.24 -23.08 4.09
C ASN A 104 -7.66 -22.60 3.69
N LYS A 105 -8.13 -23.09 2.55
CA LYS A 105 -9.41 -22.66 1.97
C LYS A 105 -10.61 -23.03 2.86
N GLU A 106 -10.61 -24.23 3.41
CA GLU A 106 -11.71 -24.75 4.23
C GLU A 106 -11.86 -23.94 5.52
N GLU A 107 -10.74 -23.53 6.13
CA GLU A 107 -10.74 -22.67 7.32
C GLU A 107 -11.25 -21.27 6.99
N ALA A 108 -10.84 -20.70 5.84
CA ALA A 108 -11.33 -19.41 5.38
C ALA A 108 -12.85 -19.43 5.13
N LEU A 109 -13.37 -20.49 4.49
CA LEU A 109 -14.82 -20.68 4.27
C LEU A 109 -15.58 -20.80 5.59
N ALA A 110 -15.06 -21.57 6.55
CA ALA A 110 -15.68 -21.72 7.88
C ALA A 110 -15.72 -20.37 8.62
N TYR A 111 -14.68 -19.55 8.51
CA TYR A 111 -14.69 -18.23 9.11
C TYR A 111 -15.64 -17.25 8.43
N CYS A 112 -15.85 -17.35 7.12
CA CYS A 112 -16.91 -16.59 6.46
C CYS A 112 -18.30 -16.92 7.04
N ASP A 113 -18.55 -18.19 7.33
CA ASP A 113 -19.81 -18.63 7.96
C ASP A 113 -19.95 -18.17 9.41
N GLU A 114 -18.83 -18.13 10.17
CA GLU A 114 -18.77 -17.59 11.53
C GLU A 114 -19.02 -16.07 11.57
N LEU A 115 -18.36 -15.33 10.68
CA LEU A 115 -18.43 -13.87 10.65
C LEU A 115 -19.77 -13.36 10.14
N GLY A 116 -20.34 -14.05 9.15
CA GLY A 116 -21.58 -13.65 8.44
C GLY A 116 -21.32 -12.53 7.42
N ALA A 117 -22.23 -12.38 6.47
CA ALA A 117 -22.17 -11.28 5.51
C ALA A 117 -22.92 -10.04 6.07
N PRO A 118 -22.57 -8.82 5.64
CA PRO A 118 -21.53 -8.50 4.66
C PRO A 118 -20.10 -8.61 5.23
N LEU A 119 -19.14 -8.97 4.38
CA LEU A 119 -17.73 -9.09 4.73
C LEU A 119 -16.82 -8.80 3.52
N VAL A 120 -15.51 -8.70 3.75
CA VAL A 120 -14.54 -8.46 2.68
C VAL A 120 -13.52 -9.59 2.64
N VAL A 121 -13.30 -10.15 1.44
CA VAL A 121 -12.27 -11.14 1.16
C VAL A 121 -11.16 -10.49 0.37
N LYS A 122 -9.91 -10.63 0.84
CA LYS A 122 -8.73 -10.01 0.20
C LYS A 122 -7.65 -11.06 -0.04
N ALA A 123 -7.12 -11.11 -1.26
CA ALA A 123 -5.84 -11.75 -1.51
C ALA A 123 -4.72 -10.96 -0.81
N ASP A 124 -3.80 -11.65 -0.14
CA ASP A 124 -2.83 -11.00 0.77
C ASP A 124 -1.83 -10.10 0.05
N GLY A 125 -1.29 -10.54 -1.09
CA GLY A 125 -0.24 -9.80 -1.81
C GLY A 125 -0.72 -8.67 -2.71
N LEU A 126 0.22 -8.08 -3.45
CA LEU A 126 -0.06 -7.07 -4.46
C LEU A 126 -0.86 -7.67 -5.61
N ALA A 127 -2.13 -7.32 -5.74
CA ALA A 127 -3.04 -7.78 -6.78
C ALA A 127 -3.60 -6.63 -7.65
N ALA A 128 -2.88 -5.49 -7.71
CA ALA A 128 -3.26 -4.29 -8.47
C ALA A 128 -4.73 -3.84 -8.24
N GLY A 129 -5.17 -3.89 -6.98
CA GLY A 129 -6.53 -3.52 -6.58
C GLY A 129 -7.63 -4.53 -6.93
N LYS A 130 -7.30 -5.62 -7.64
CA LYS A 130 -8.29 -6.63 -8.07
C LYS A 130 -8.51 -7.75 -7.06
N GLY A 131 -7.64 -7.91 -6.09
CA GLY A 131 -7.69 -8.96 -5.07
C GLY A 131 -8.58 -8.61 -3.86
N VAL A 132 -9.47 -7.62 -3.97
CA VAL A 132 -10.41 -7.22 -2.91
C VAL A 132 -11.83 -7.44 -3.37
N ILE A 133 -12.56 -8.28 -2.65
CA ILE A 133 -13.93 -8.68 -2.98
C ILE A 133 -14.83 -8.27 -1.81
N VAL A 134 -15.67 -7.27 -2.04
CA VAL A 134 -16.71 -6.87 -1.09
C VAL A 134 -17.91 -7.80 -1.30
N ALA A 135 -18.22 -8.60 -0.30
CA ALA A 135 -19.22 -9.66 -0.37
C ALA A 135 -20.44 -9.29 0.50
N GLU A 136 -21.53 -8.90 -0.15
CA GLU A 136 -22.80 -8.60 0.52
C GLU A 136 -23.55 -9.86 0.96
N THR A 137 -23.18 -11.04 0.42
CA THR A 137 -23.78 -12.33 0.73
C THR A 137 -22.69 -13.37 1.02
N LEU A 138 -23.05 -14.41 1.79
CA LEU A 138 -22.15 -15.53 2.05
C LEU A 138 -21.74 -16.27 0.78
N ASP A 139 -22.62 -16.38 -0.20
CA ASP A 139 -22.28 -17.04 -1.47
C ASP A 139 -21.23 -16.23 -2.25
N ALA A 140 -21.33 -14.90 -2.24
CA ALA A 140 -20.31 -14.03 -2.82
C ALA A 140 -18.98 -14.15 -2.07
N ALA A 141 -19.01 -14.23 -0.73
CA ALA A 141 -17.82 -14.41 0.09
C ALA A 141 -17.12 -15.74 -0.22
N ARG A 142 -17.88 -16.84 -0.27
CA ARG A 142 -17.34 -18.16 -0.61
C ARG A 142 -16.72 -18.17 -2.01
N ALA A 143 -17.42 -17.59 -3.00
CA ALA A 143 -16.88 -17.45 -4.35
C ALA A 143 -15.57 -16.62 -4.37
N GLY A 144 -15.49 -15.56 -3.55
CA GLY A 144 -14.28 -14.76 -3.38
C GLY A 144 -13.11 -15.55 -2.80
N VAL A 145 -13.35 -16.35 -1.77
CA VAL A 145 -12.34 -17.26 -1.19
C VAL A 145 -11.87 -18.28 -2.23
N GLU A 146 -12.80 -18.89 -2.97
CA GLU A 146 -12.47 -19.85 -4.03
C GLU A 146 -11.64 -19.21 -5.14
N ALA A 147 -11.98 -18.00 -5.58
CA ALA A 147 -11.24 -17.26 -6.59
C ALA A 147 -9.78 -17.01 -6.14
N CYS A 148 -9.57 -16.61 -4.88
CA CYS A 148 -8.24 -16.43 -4.33
C CYS A 148 -7.42 -17.73 -4.40
N PHE A 149 -7.93 -18.83 -3.87
CA PHE A 149 -7.21 -20.10 -3.81
C PHE A 149 -7.14 -20.83 -5.17
N SER A 150 -7.94 -20.44 -6.17
CA SER A 150 -7.86 -21.02 -7.53
C SER A 150 -6.64 -20.57 -8.34
N GLY A 151 -5.90 -19.57 -7.83
CA GLY A 151 -4.74 -18.98 -8.51
C GLY A 151 -5.08 -17.80 -9.43
N GLU A 152 -6.30 -17.28 -9.39
CA GLU A 152 -6.72 -16.09 -10.17
C GLU A 152 -5.84 -14.88 -9.89
N PHE A 153 -5.37 -14.75 -8.64
CA PHE A 153 -4.47 -13.68 -8.19
C PHE A 153 -3.00 -14.11 -8.08
N GLY A 154 -2.61 -15.22 -8.72
CA GLY A 154 -1.26 -15.77 -8.66
C GLY A 154 -0.85 -16.09 -7.21
N SER A 155 0.41 -15.83 -6.85
CA SER A 155 0.92 -16.07 -5.49
C SER A 155 0.27 -15.21 -4.42
N ALA A 156 -0.34 -14.07 -4.77
CA ALA A 156 -1.07 -13.23 -3.82
C ALA A 156 -2.28 -13.93 -3.20
N GLY A 157 -2.88 -14.88 -3.93
CA GLY A 157 -4.01 -15.70 -3.45
C GLY A 157 -3.63 -16.89 -2.55
N ASN A 158 -2.33 -17.14 -2.31
CA ASN A 158 -1.89 -18.23 -1.43
C ASN A 158 -2.27 -17.99 0.03
N THR A 159 -2.46 -16.74 0.42
CA THR A 159 -2.99 -16.31 1.71
C THR A 159 -4.18 -15.41 1.47
N VAL A 160 -5.23 -15.59 2.25
CA VAL A 160 -6.49 -14.83 2.15
C VAL A 160 -6.77 -14.18 3.48
N VAL A 161 -7.05 -12.89 3.47
CA VAL A 161 -7.57 -12.15 4.63
C VAL A 161 -9.09 -12.05 4.48
N VAL A 162 -9.82 -12.49 5.50
CA VAL A 162 -11.27 -12.29 5.61
C VAL A 162 -11.53 -11.32 6.74
N GLU A 163 -12.26 -10.24 6.46
CA GLU A 163 -12.52 -9.20 7.44
C GLU A 163 -13.97 -8.70 7.40
N GLU A 164 -14.42 -8.12 8.50
CA GLU A 164 -15.71 -7.44 8.55
C GLU A 164 -15.74 -6.26 7.57
N MET A 165 -16.90 -6.01 6.99
CA MET A 165 -17.08 -4.85 6.13
C MET A 165 -17.32 -3.61 6.98
N LEU A 166 -16.43 -2.63 6.86
CA LEU A 166 -16.64 -1.29 7.39
C LEU A 166 -17.44 -0.46 6.40
N THR A 167 -18.27 0.44 6.93
CA THR A 167 -19.11 1.36 6.14
C THR A 167 -18.86 2.79 6.57
N GLY A 168 -18.93 3.70 5.62
CA GLY A 168 -18.74 5.13 5.85
C GLY A 168 -18.01 5.80 4.69
N PRO A 169 -17.90 7.12 4.69
CA PRO A 169 -17.06 7.82 3.74
C PRO A 169 -15.57 7.53 4.05
N GLU A 170 -14.80 7.31 3.01
CA GLU A 170 -13.35 7.08 3.12
C GLU A 170 -12.61 8.42 2.97
N CYS A 171 -11.51 8.58 3.69
CA CYS A 171 -10.50 9.60 3.42
C CYS A 171 -9.11 9.02 3.69
N SER A 172 -8.09 9.59 3.07
CA SER A 172 -6.71 9.16 3.24
C SER A 172 -5.90 10.26 3.92
N LEU A 173 -5.06 9.86 4.88
CA LEU A 173 -4.01 10.71 5.41
C LEU A 173 -2.65 10.16 4.96
N LEU A 174 -1.85 11.00 4.32
CA LEU A 174 -0.49 10.70 3.93
C LEU A 174 0.49 11.41 4.86
N ALA A 175 1.60 10.75 5.18
CA ALA A 175 2.66 11.36 5.97
C ALA A 175 4.04 11.04 5.39
N PHE A 176 4.93 12.00 5.38
CA PHE A 176 6.36 11.72 5.26
C PHE A 176 6.85 11.10 6.56
N VAL A 177 7.47 9.93 6.48
CA VAL A 177 8.00 9.22 7.65
C VAL A 177 9.52 9.08 7.52
N THR A 178 10.20 9.37 8.62
CA THR A 178 11.63 9.13 8.77
C THR A 178 12.00 9.06 10.26
N ASN A 179 12.88 8.13 10.63
CA ASN A 179 13.37 7.94 12.00
C ASN A 179 12.22 7.81 13.03
N GLY A 180 11.17 7.07 12.69
CA GLY A 180 10.01 6.85 13.55
C GLY A 180 9.13 8.09 13.81
N LYS A 181 9.22 9.12 12.96
CA LYS A 181 8.42 10.34 13.04
C LYS A 181 7.59 10.53 11.79
N ALA A 182 6.32 10.90 11.97
CA ALA A 182 5.41 11.27 10.90
C ALA A 182 5.29 12.79 10.74
N PHE A 183 5.25 13.24 9.49
CA PHE A 183 4.95 14.61 9.10
C PHE A 183 3.74 14.57 8.18
N CYS A 184 2.55 14.69 8.77
CA CYS A 184 1.28 14.52 8.08
C CYS A 184 1.00 15.64 7.08
N MET A 185 0.38 15.27 5.97
CA MET A 185 -0.14 16.18 4.95
C MET A 185 -1.61 16.54 5.28
N ALA A 186 -2.21 17.39 4.46
CA ALA A 186 -3.66 17.58 4.49
C ALA A 186 -4.36 16.28 4.07
N PRO A 187 -5.54 15.96 4.66
CA PRO A 187 -6.29 14.76 4.27
C PRO A 187 -6.75 14.88 2.81
N ALA A 188 -6.87 13.74 2.14
CA ALA A 188 -7.33 13.64 0.77
C ALA A 188 -8.46 12.61 0.66
N GLN A 189 -9.36 12.81 -0.29
CA GLN A 189 -10.41 11.84 -0.61
C GLN A 189 -10.40 11.56 -2.10
N ASP A 190 -10.31 10.29 -2.45
CA ASP A 190 -10.43 9.84 -3.83
C ASP A 190 -11.83 9.23 -4.10
N HIS A 191 -12.18 9.18 -5.38
CA HIS A 191 -13.41 8.57 -5.85
C HIS A 191 -13.07 7.29 -6.61
N LYS A 192 -13.30 6.14 -5.97
CA LYS A 192 -12.92 4.82 -6.48
C LYS A 192 -14.00 4.16 -7.32
N ARG A 193 -15.29 4.45 -7.04
CA ARG A 193 -16.41 3.83 -7.75
C ARG A 193 -16.61 4.42 -9.14
N ALA A 194 -16.96 3.56 -10.09
CA ALA A 194 -17.05 3.93 -11.50
C ALA A 194 -18.30 4.76 -11.87
N TYR A 195 -19.36 4.70 -11.08
CA TYR A 195 -20.66 5.32 -11.39
C TYR A 195 -21.08 6.35 -10.36
N ASP A 196 -21.98 7.25 -10.77
CA ASP A 196 -22.59 8.27 -9.90
C ASP A 196 -23.24 7.64 -8.67
N GLY A 197 -23.20 8.39 -7.55
CA GLY A 197 -23.78 7.94 -6.29
C GLY A 197 -22.93 6.88 -5.57
N ASP A 198 -21.64 6.84 -5.83
CA ASP A 198 -20.69 5.87 -5.25
C ASP A 198 -21.07 4.41 -5.55
N LEU A 199 -21.43 4.14 -6.81
CA LEU A 199 -21.90 2.85 -7.28
C LEU A 199 -20.92 2.22 -8.28
N GLY A 200 -21.11 0.91 -8.53
CA GLY A 200 -20.36 0.14 -9.51
C GLY A 200 -19.04 -0.43 -8.96
N PRO A 201 -18.18 -0.97 -9.83
CA PRO A 201 -16.90 -1.54 -9.42
C PRO A 201 -15.89 -0.47 -9.00
N ASN A 202 -14.94 -0.85 -8.16
CA ASN A 202 -13.80 -0.02 -7.83
C ASN A 202 -12.90 0.18 -9.06
N THR A 203 -12.32 1.37 -9.16
CA THR A 203 -11.31 1.74 -10.16
C THR A 203 -9.98 2.06 -9.47
N GLY A 204 -8.98 2.45 -10.23
CA GLY A 204 -7.72 2.98 -9.69
C GLY A 204 -7.80 4.41 -9.15
N GLY A 205 -9.01 4.98 -9.13
CA GLY A 205 -9.30 6.36 -8.75
C GLY A 205 -9.75 7.20 -9.94
N MET A 206 -10.92 7.83 -9.80
CA MET A 206 -11.52 8.71 -10.82
C MET A 206 -11.12 10.16 -10.64
N GLY A 207 -10.59 10.50 -9.49
CA GLY A 207 -10.13 11.82 -9.10
C GLY A 207 -9.95 11.92 -7.60
N VAL A 208 -9.23 12.93 -7.16
CA VAL A 208 -8.92 13.18 -5.75
C VAL A 208 -9.05 14.67 -5.46
N TYR A 209 -9.47 15.00 -4.26
CA TYR A 209 -9.45 16.37 -3.78
C TYR A 209 -8.90 16.46 -2.34
N SER A 210 -8.34 17.63 -2.03
CA SER A 210 -7.80 18.00 -0.71
C SER A 210 -7.95 19.52 -0.56
N PRO A 211 -8.25 20.06 0.64
CA PRO A 211 -8.60 19.32 1.87
C PRO A 211 -9.98 18.67 1.78
N VAL A 212 -10.29 17.79 2.74
CA VAL A 212 -11.53 17.01 2.78
C VAL A 212 -12.52 17.64 3.77
N PRO A 213 -13.66 18.25 3.32
CA PRO A 213 -14.56 18.97 4.20
C PRO A 213 -15.33 18.12 5.21
N ILE A 214 -15.43 16.80 4.98
CA ILE A 214 -16.10 15.87 5.90
C ILE A 214 -15.23 15.50 7.11
N VAL A 215 -13.93 15.79 7.09
CA VAL A 215 -13.02 15.50 8.20
C VAL A 215 -13.10 16.64 9.21
N THR A 216 -13.52 16.36 10.43
CA THR A 216 -13.52 17.28 11.54
C THR A 216 -12.12 17.48 12.13
N ASP A 217 -11.94 18.52 12.95
CA ASP A 217 -10.67 18.75 13.64
C ASP A 217 -10.33 17.61 14.62
N GLU A 218 -11.34 17.01 15.25
CA GLU A 218 -11.20 15.87 16.15
C GLU A 218 -10.76 14.62 15.39
N GLU A 219 -11.39 14.29 14.26
CA GLU A 219 -11.02 13.17 13.41
C GLU A 219 -9.60 13.37 12.83
N MET A 220 -9.27 14.58 12.41
CA MET A 220 -7.92 14.89 11.94
C MET A 220 -6.87 14.67 13.03
N ALA A 221 -7.17 15.05 14.28
CA ALA A 221 -6.27 14.82 15.40
C ALA A 221 -6.06 13.31 15.69
N GLU A 222 -7.14 12.51 15.58
CA GLU A 222 -7.06 11.05 15.71
C GLU A 222 -6.25 10.41 14.58
N MET A 223 -6.49 10.81 13.33
CA MET A 223 -5.72 10.33 12.17
C MET A 223 -4.23 10.64 12.31
N VAL A 224 -3.88 11.86 12.75
CA VAL A 224 -2.49 12.25 13.02
C VAL A 224 -1.88 11.38 14.10
N HIS A 225 -2.62 11.14 15.20
CA HIS A 225 -2.16 10.28 16.28
C HIS A 225 -1.90 8.85 15.80
N ILE A 226 -2.79 8.28 15.00
CA ILE A 226 -2.62 6.95 14.40
C ILE A 226 -1.34 6.90 13.54
N MET A 227 -1.11 7.94 12.70
CA MET A 227 0.11 8.04 11.90
C MET A 227 1.38 8.15 12.73
N GLU A 228 1.35 8.89 13.83
CA GLU A 228 2.48 9.00 14.77
C GLU A 228 2.78 7.66 15.44
N VAL A 229 1.73 6.93 15.88
CA VAL A 229 1.87 5.59 16.45
C VAL A 229 2.47 4.62 15.41
N ALA A 230 1.93 4.62 14.19
CA ALA A 230 2.43 3.78 13.11
C ALA A 230 3.90 4.10 12.78
N ALA A 231 4.24 5.37 12.60
CA ALA A 231 5.62 5.77 12.33
C ALA A 231 6.57 5.37 13.46
N ALA A 232 6.18 5.57 14.72
CA ALA A 232 6.99 5.18 15.87
C ALA A 232 7.15 3.64 15.97
N ALA A 233 6.14 2.87 15.56
CA ALA A 233 6.19 1.42 15.55
C ALA A 233 7.18 0.86 14.52
N THR A 234 7.38 1.53 13.38
CA THR A 234 8.37 1.11 12.39
C THR A 234 9.82 1.20 12.89
N ALA A 235 10.06 1.88 14.00
CA ALA A 235 11.38 2.00 14.62
C ALA A 235 11.55 1.11 15.86
N LYS A 236 10.68 0.10 16.07
CA LYS A 236 10.68 -0.77 17.26
C LYS A 236 10.51 -2.24 16.88
N GLU A 237 11.18 -3.13 17.64
CA GLU A 237 10.94 -4.58 17.57
C GLU A 237 9.45 -4.93 17.83
N PRO A 238 8.88 -5.93 17.12
CA PRO A 238 9.50 -6.78 16.09
C PRO A 238 9.47 -6.20 14.67
N PHE A 239 9.02 -4.95 14.49
CA PHE A 239 8.82 -4.28 13.21
C PHE A 239 9.94 -3.27 12.88
N GLU A 240 11.06 -3.33 13.62
CA GLU A 240 12.17 -2.38 13.46
C GLU A 240 12.76 -2.45 12.05
N HIS A 241 12.65 -1.34 11.34
CA HIS A 241 13.27 -1.13 10.04
C HIS A 241 13.42 0.36 9.74
N ASP A 242 14.25 0.71 8.77
CA ASP A 242 14.51 2.09 8.38
C ASP A 242 13.44 2.60 7.40
N TYR A 243 12.27 2.95 7.93
CA TYR A 243 11.20 3.50 7.10
C TYR A 243 11.50 4.96 6.72
N ARG A 244 11.77 5.19 5.44
CA ARG A 244 11.97 6.55 4.87
C ARG A 244 11.12 6.66 3.61
N GLY A 245 9.96 7.26 3.72
CA GLY A 245 9.05 7.35 2.59
C GLY A 245 7.72 7.99 2.95
N VAL A 246 6.71 7.72 2.14
CA VAL A 246 5.32 8.09 2.42
C VAL A 246 4.63 6.89 3.05
N LEU A 247 4.07 7.08 4.24
CA LEU A 247 3.11 6.18 4.88
C LEU A 247 1.72 6.77 4.67
N TYR A 248 0.74 5.91 4.47
CA TYR A 248 -0.65 6.33 4.24
C TYR A 248 -1.64 5.32 4.81
N GLY A 249 -2.84 5.79 5.12
CA GLY A 249 -3.98 5.01 5.61
C GLY A 249 -5.24 5.86 5.58
#